data_e0d2d81563c6087eaf2b97e109565d61
#
_entry.id   e0d2d81563c6087eaf2b97e109565d61
#
_cell.length_a   1.000
_cell.length_b   1.000
_cell.length_c   1.000
_cell.angle_alpha   90.00
_cell.angle_beta   90.00
_cell.angle_gamma   90.00
#
_symmetry.space_group_name_H-M   'P 1'
#
loop_
_entity.id
_entity.type
_entity.pdbx_description
1 polymer ?
#
loop_
_entity_poly.entity_id
_entity_poly.type
_entity_poly.pdbx_seq_one_letter_code
_entity_poly.pdbx_strand_id
1 'polypeptide(L)'
;MTTPDYEKLGAFYLGREYDVARRTATDNVVLYDSKDLTTHAVCVGMTGSGKTGLCIGLLEEAAIDGIPALVIDPKGDLANLALTFPNLDAASFRPWVNEDAARQQGIGADEFAAREAEKWKQGLADWGQDAARIQRLRDAADVVVYTPGSDAAISVSVLSSLEVPKGELAADLLA
;
A
#
# COMPACT_ATOMS: atom_id res chain seq x y z
N MET A 1 15.46 -16.36 12.36
CA MET A 1 13.99 -16.46 12.48
C MET A 1 13.48 -17.07 11.18
N THR A 2 12.73 -18.14 11.26
CA THR A 2 12.11 -18.75 10.09
C THR A 2 11.04 -17.79 9.59
N THR A 3 11.05 -17.47 8.29
CA THR A 3 9.97 -16.71 7.63
C THR A 3 8.64 -17.36 8.00
N PRO A 4 7.63 -16.61 8.44
CA PRO A 4 6.33 -17.20 8.76
C PRO A 4 5.82 -18.02 7.56
N ASP A 5 5.20 -19.18 7.84
CA ASP A 5 4.76 -20.16 6.80
C ASP A 5 3.63 -19.63 5.90
N TYR A 6 3.27 -18.35 6.02
CA TYR A 6 2.24 -17.70 5.18
C TYR A 6 2.79 -17.06 3.89
N GLU A 7 4.09 -16.98 3.70
CA GLU A 7 4.71 -16.45 2.47
C GLU A 7 4.63 -17.47 1.32
N LYS A 8 3.41 -17.79 0.90
CA LYS A 8 3.12 -18.72 -0.20
C LYS A 8 2.45 -17.97 -1.34
N LEU A 9 2.87 -18.23 -2.56
CA LEU A 9 2.26 -17.67 -3.75
C LEU A 9 0.74 -17.90 -3.74
N GLY A 10 -0.02 -16.83 -3.90
CA GLY A 10 -1.48 -16.85 -3.90
C GLY A 10 -2.14 -16.80 -2.52
N ALA A 11 -1.38 -16.76 -1.44
CA ALA A 11 -1.90 -16.63 -0.08
C ALA A 11 -1.56 -15.24 0.48
N PHE A 12 -2.48 -14.31 0.43
CA PHE A 12 -2.31 -12.94 0.90
C PHE A 12 -2.47 -12.85 2.41
N TYR A 13 -1.47 -12.34 3.09
CA TYR A 13 -1.52 -12.08 4.52
C TYR A 13 -2.28 -10.79 4.80
N LEU A 14 -3.45 -10.89 5.44
CA LEU A 14 -4.27 -9.73 5.78
C LEU A 14 -4.14 -9.28 7.24
N GLY A 15 -3.48 -10.06 8.09
CA GLY A 15 -3.32 -9.75 9.50
C GLY A 15 -3.57 -10.94 10.40
N ARG A 16 -4.09 -10.68 11.60
CA ARG A 16 -4.42 -11.70 12.61
C ARG A 16 -5.87 -11.61 13.02
N GLU A 17 -6.44 -12.72 13.45
CA GLU A 17 -7.77 -12.74 14.06
C GLU A 17 -7.80 -11.85 15.31
N TYR A 18 -8.92 -11.17 15.53
CA TYR A 18 -9.13 -10.32 16.69
C TYR A 18 -10.19 -10.91 17.61
N ASP A 19 -9.82 -11.22 18.85
CA ASP A 19 -10.75 -11.64 19.90
C ASP A 19 -11.49 -10.41 20.45
N VAL A 20 -12.73 -10.26 20.08
CA VAL A 20 -13.57 -9.12 20.48
C VAL A 20 -13.83 -9.11 21.98
N ALA A 21 -13.96 -10.30 22.62
CA ALA A 21 -14.23 -10.39 24.05
C ALA A 21 -13.03 -9.99 24.89
N ARG A 22 -11.82 -10.40 24.46
CA ARG A 22 -10.56 -10.07 25.13
C ARG A 22 -9.97 -8.74 24.64
N ARG A 23 -10.49 -8.18 23.57
CA ARG A 23 -10.00 -6.95 22.92
C ARG A 23 -8.51 -7.03 22.55
N THR A 24 -8.09 -8.15 21.97
CA THR A 24 -6.70 -8.38 21.57
C THR A 24 -6.61 -9.16 20.27
N ALA A 25 -5.55 -8.93 19.50
CA ALA A 25 -5.22 -9.79 18.37
C ALA A 25 -4.73 -11.15 18.90
N THR A 26 -5.08 -12.22 18.21
CA THR A 26 -4.60 -13.58 18.47
C THR A 26 -3.35 -13.87 17.65
N ASP A 27 -2.74 -15.05 17.87
CA ASP A 27 -1.62 -15.51 17.02
C ASP A 27 -2.09 -16.17 15.70
N ASN A 28 -3.40 -16.35 15.52
CA ASN A 28 -3.96 -16.91 14.31
C ASN A 28 -3.86 -15.91 13.16
N VAL A 29 -3.17 -16.27 12.09
CA VAL A 29 -3.06 -15.45 10.88
C VAL A 29 -4.33 -15.56 10.02
N VAL A 30 -4.71 -14.44 9.40
CA VAL A 30 -5.79 -14.38 8.42
C VAL A 30 -5.17 -14.33 7.04
N LEU A 31 -5.36 -15.39 6.27
CA LEU A 31 -4.92 -15.51 4.89
C LEU A 31 -6.12 -15.42 3.94
N TYR A 32 -5.89 -14.79 2.80
CA TYR A 32 -6.88 -14.64 1.74
C TYR A 32 -6.35 -15.28 0.45
N ASP A 33 -7.15 -16.14 -0.21
CA ASP A 33 -6.72 -16.74 -1.49
C ASP A 33 -6.84 -15.70 -2.61
N SER A 34 -5.74 -15.41 -3.30
CA SER A 34 -5.69 -14.44 -4.40
C SER A 34 -6.65 -14.79 -5.55
N LYS A 35 -7.05 -16.06 -5.69
CA LYS A 35 -8.02 -16.49 -6.70
C LYS A 35 -9.41 -15.88 -6.47
N ASP A 36 -9.74 -15.52 -5.23
CA ASP A 36 -11.00 -14.86 -4.91
C ASP A 36 -11.05 -13.41 -5.42
N LEU A 37 -9.91 -12.82 -5.77
CA LEU A 37 -9.82 -11.49 -6.42
C LEU A 37 -10.25 -11.49 -7.90
N THR A 38 -10.58 -12.64 -8.48
CA THR A 38 -11.18 -12.71 -9.82
C THR A 38 -12.63 -12.20 -9.84
N THR A 39 -13.20 -11.91 -8.69
CA THR A 39 -14.54 -11.35 -8.48
C THR A 39 -14.45 -9.95 -7.86
N HIS A 40 -15.59 -9.28 -7.74
CA HIS A 40 -15.64 -7.96 -7.11
C HIS A 40 -15.61 -8.07 -5.58
N ALA A 41 -14.92 -7.13 -4.96
CA ALA A 41 -14.92 -6.94 -3.50
C ALA A 41 -15.24 -5.50 -3.15
N VAL A 42 -15.83 -5.27 -1.96
CA VAL A 42 -16.13 -3.94 -1.43
C VAL A 42 -15.58 -3.83 -0.02
N CYS A 43 -14.73 -2.81 0.21
CA CYS A 43 -14.23 -2.48 1.53
C CYS A 43 -15.03 -1.33 2.12
N VAL A 44 -15.79 -1.58 3.18
CA VAL A 44 -16.65 -0.59 3.84
C VAL A 44 -16.24 -0.36 5.29
N GLY A 45 -16.49 0.85 5.79
CA GLY A 45 -16.18 1.20 7.18
C GLY A 45 -16.19 2.71 7.39
N MET A 46 -16.20 3.15 8.63
CA MET A 46 -16.12 4.57 9.00
C MET A 46 -14.73 5.16 8.74
N THR A 47 -14.61 6.47 8.73
CA THR A 47 -13.30 7.15 8.69
C THR A 47 -12.45 6.71 9.88
N GLY A 48 -11.17 6.40 9.64
CA GLY A 48 -10.26 5.89 10.67
C GLY A 48 -10.37 4.40 10.98
N SER A 49 -11.27 3.63 10.30
CA SER A 49 -11.44 2.19 10.54
C SER A 49 -10.38 1.29 9.89
N GLY A 50 -9.39 1.86 9.18
CA GLY A 50 -8.32 1.09 8.54
C GLY A 50 -8.59 0.63 7.11
N LYS A 51 -9.68 1.09 6.44
CA LYS A 51 -9.99 0.69 5.05
C LYS A 51 -8.82 0.86 4.08
N THR A 52 -8.22 2.04 4.08
CA THR A 52 -7.06 2.34 3.21
C THR A 52 -5.88 1.40 3.52
N GLY A 53 -5.62 1.13 4.81
CA GLY A 53 -4.58 0.19 5.21
C GLY A 53 -4.84 -1.24 4.70
N LEU A 54 -6.09 -1.72 4.78
CA LEU A 54 -6.45 -3.02 4.22
C LEU A 54 -6.26 -3.07 2.70
N CYS A 55 -6.66 -2.01 1.98
CA CYS A 55 -6.46 -1.93 0.53
C CYS A 55 -4.96 -1.88 0.17
N ILE A 56 -4.15 -1.14 0.93
CA ILE A 56 -2.70 -1.11 0.75
C ILE A 56 -2.12 -2.51 0.97
N GLY A 57 -2.49 -3.20 2.05
CA GLY A 57 -2.02 -4.55 2.32
C GLY A 57 -2.35 -5.53 1.18
N LEU A 58 -3.56 -5.47 0.61
CA LEU A 58 -3.92 -6.28 -0.57
C LEU A 58 -3.06 -5.95 -1.80
N LEU A 59 -2.75 -4.67 -2.03
CA LEU A 59 -1.89 -4.25 -3.14
C LEU A 59 -0.44 -4.67 -2.94
N GLU A 60 0.07 -4.62 -1.70
CA GLU A 60 1.42 -5.10 -1.35
C GLU A 60 1.55 -6.60 -1.58
N GLU A 61 0.56 -7.39 -1.12
CA GLU A 61 0.54 -8.84 -1.35
C GLU A 61 0.49 -9.17 -2.85
N ALA A 62 -0.39 -8.49 -3.60
CA ALA A 62 -0.48 -8.65 -5.05
C ALA A 62 0.85 -8.34 -5.74
N ALA A 63 1.52 -7.25 -5.33
CA ALA A 63 2.81 -6.85 -5.87
C ALA A 63 3.90 -7.89 -5.58
N ILE A 64 3.98 -8.40 -4.34
CA ILE A 64 4.94 -9.42 -3.92
C ILE A 64 4.74 -10.71 -4.73
N ASP A 65 3.50 -11.07 -5.05
CA ASP A 65 3.14 -12.23 -5.86
C ASP A 65 3.27 -12.00 -7.38
N GLY A 66 3.71 -10.79 -7.79
CA GLY A 66 3.87 -10.44 -9.21
C GLY A 66 2.53 -10.23 -9.94
N ILE A 67 1.46 -9.95 -9.23
CA ILE A 67 0.14 -9.67 -9.80
C ILE A 67 0.05 -8.17 -10.10
N PRO A 68 -0.12 -7.76 -11.38
CA PRO A 68 -0.22 -6.36 -11.73
C PRO A 68 -1.51 -5.74 -11.21
N ALA A 69 -1.45 -4.48 -10.78
CA ALA A 69 -2.59 -3.74 -10.28
C ALA A 69 -2.72 -2.38 -10.96
N LEU A 70 -3.95 -2.01 -11.32
CA LEU A 70 -4.32 -0.67 -11.74
C LEU A 70 -5.12 0.00 -10.62
N VAL A 71 -4.59 1.07 -10.07
CA VAL A 71 -5.19 1.77 -8.94
C VAL A 71 -5.78 3.10 -9.39
N ILE A 72 -7.08 3.29 -9.19
CA ILE A 72 -7.75 4.57 -9.42
C ILE A 72 -7.94 5.23 -8.06
N ASP A 73 -7.15 6.28 -7.79
CA ASP A 73 -7.08 6.96 -6.49
C ASP A 73 -7.42 8.44 -6.60
N PRO A 74 -8.71 8.81 -6.57
CA PRO A 74 -9.12 10.21 -6.67
C PRO A 74 -8.67 11.06 -5.47
N LYS A 75 -8.30 10.43 -4.36
CA LYS A 75 -7.90 11.09 -3.12
C LYS A 75 -6.39 11.28 -3.00
N GLY A 76 -5.60 10.42 -3.65
CA GLY A 76 -4.15 10.46 -3.63
C GLY A 76 -3.49 9.82 -2.40
N ASP A 77 -4.22 9.05 -1.60
CA ASP A 77 -3.67 8.39 -0.40
C ASP A 77 -2.82 7.16 -0.74
N LEU A 78 -3.11 6.48 -1.86
CA LEU A 78 -2.47 5.21 -2.24
C LEU A 78 -1.11 5.38 -2.90
N ALA A 79 -0.77 6.60 -3.36
CA ALA A 79 0.57 6.91 -3.89
C ALA A 79 1.68 6.65 -2.84
N ASN A 80 1.33 6.65 -1.55
CA ASN A 80 2.24 6.30 -0.47
C ASN A 80 2.78 4.86 -0.56
N LEU A 81 2.15 3.97 -1.33
CA LEU A 81 2.66 2.63 -1.61
C LEU A 81 4.06 2.65 -2.26
N ALA A 82 4.39 3.73 -2.99
CA ALA A 82 5.72 3.94 -3.57
C ALA A 82 6.81 4.27 -2.54
N LEU A 83 6.42 4.66 -1.31
CA LEU A 83 7.35 5.05 -0.25
C LEU A 83 7.78 3.82 0.55
N THR A 84 8.82 3.15 0.09
CA THR A 84 9.39 1.98 0.74
C THR A 84 10.75 2.30 1.36
N PHE A 85 10.94 1.97 2.64
CA PHE A 85 12.18 2.24 3.39
C PHE A 85 12.76 0.93 3.96
N PRO A 86 13.39 0.08 3.11
CA PRO A 86 13.86 -1.24 3.53
C PRO A 86 14.90 -1.20 4.65
N ASN A 87 15.67 -0.11 4.76
CA ASN A 87 16.67 0.02 5.82
C ASN A 87 16.06 0.34 7.19
N LEU A 88 14.82 0.88 7.22
CA LEU A 88 14.17 1.33 8.46
C LEU A 88 15.08 2.22 9.32
N ASP A 89 15.84 3.11 8.68
CA ASP A 89 16.80 4.01 9.32
C ASP A 89 16.34 5.48 9.28
N ALA A 90 16.89 6.28 10.18
CA ALA A 90 16.56 7.69 10.29
C ALA A 90 16.85 8.48 9.00
N ALA A 91 17.88 8.11 8.25
CA ALA A 91 18.26 8.81 7.02
C ALA A 91 17.20 8.66 5.94
N SER A 92 16.58 7.47 5.82
CA SER A 92 15.49 7.20 4.89
C SER A 92 14.22 7.98 5.23
N PHE A 93 13.92 8.16 6.52
CA PHE A 93 12.74 8.91 6.97
C PHE A 93 12.95 10.43 6.96
N ARG A 94 14.19 10.92 7.11
CA ARG A 94 14.49 12.33 7.28
C ARG A 94 13.91 13.27 6.21
N PRO A 95 13.94 12.95 4.90
CA PRO A 95 13.34 13.78 3.85
C PRO A 95 11.81 13.94 3.95
N TRP A 96 11.15 13.05 4.65
CA TRP A 96 9.69 12.96 4.76
C TRP A 96 9.16 13.46 6.11
N VAL A 97 10.04 13.95 6.98
CA VAL A 97 9.68 14.46 8.30
C VAL A 97 8.86 15.73 8.16
N ASN A 98 7.72 15.77 8.86
CA ASN A 98 6.99 17.00 9.09
C ASN A 98 7.70 17.80 10.18
N GLU A 99 8.41 18.87 9.80
CA GLU A 99 9.19 19.69 10.73
C GLU A 99 8.31 20.46 11.73
N ASP A 100 7.06 20.78 11.38
CA ASP A 100 6.14 21.40 12.31
C ASP A 100 5.72 20.42 13.42
N ALA A 101 5.50 19.16 13.08
CA ALA A 101 5.22 18.12 14.07
C ALA A 101 6.43 17.87 15.00
N ALA A 102 7.64 17.90 14.47
CA ALA A 102 8.85 17.79 15.29
C ALA A 102 8.97 18.97 16.27
N ARG A 103 8.75 20.20 15.79
CA ARG A 103 8.76 21.41 16.61
C ARG A 103 7.70 21.39 17.71
N GLN A 104 6.49 20.91 17.42
CA GLN A 104 5.41 20.76 18.42
C GLN A 104 5.78 19.78 19.53
N GLN A 105 6.62 18.79 19.24
CA GLN A 105 7.15 17.85 20.25
C GLN A 105 8.42 18.36 20.94
N GLY A 106 8.92 19.54 20.60
CA GLY A 106 10.11 20.14 21.18
C GLY A 106 11.43 19.43 20.79
N ILE A 107 11.45 18.71 19.65
CA ILE A 107 12.62 17.95 19.18
C ILE A 107 13.05 18.39 17.77
N GLY A 108 14.29 18.09 17.43
CA GLY A 108 14.82 18.35 16.10
C GLY A 108 14.31 17.36 15.06
N ALA A 109 14.34 17.74 13.79
CA ALA A 109 13.87 16.89 12.70
C ALA A 109 14.65 15.56 12.58
N ASP A 110 15.93 15.55 12.90
CA ASP A 110 16.75 14.34 12.87
C ASP A 110 16.36 13.37 14.00
N GLU A 111 16.10 13.90 15.20
CA GLU A 111 15.59 13.10 16.31
C GLU A 111 14.18 12.57 16.01
N PHE A 112 13.33 13.38 15.39
CA PHE A 112 12.00 12.96 14.98
C PHE A 112 12.10 11.82 13.95
N ALA A 113 12.98 11.94 12.95
CA ALA A 113 13.21 10.88 11.96
C ALA A 113 13.67 9.55 12.63
N ALA A 114 14.56 9.63 13.60
CA ALA A 114 15.04 8.45 14.33
C ALA A 114 13.91 7.79 15.13
N ARG A 115 13.06 8.58 15.80
CA ARG A 115 11.89 8.06 16.54
C ARG A 115 10.87 7.42 15.61
N GLU A 116 10.59 8.02 14.47
CA GLU A 116 9.66 7.44 13.48
C GLU A 116 10.23 6.14 12.91
N ALA A 117 11.52 6.08 12.56
CA ALA A 117 12.15 4.86 12.09
C ALA A 117 12.04 3.71 13.10
N GLU A 118 12.32 3.98 14.38
CA GLU A 118 12.20 2.96 15.45
C GLU A 118 10.75 2.52 15.68
N LYS A 119 9.82 3.47 15.66
CA LYS A 119 8.38 3.19 15.77
C LYS A 119 7.88 2.28 14.65
N TRP A 120 8.31 2.53 13.40
CA TRP A 120 7.97 1.69 12.27
C TRP A 120 8.58 0.30 12.38
N LYS A 121 9.85 0.23 12.77
CA LYS A 121 10.55 -1.04 12.99
C LYS A 121 9.86 -1.90 14.04
N GLN A 122 9.50 -1.30 15.19
CA GLN A 122 8.76 -2.00 16.23
C GLN A 122 7.36 -2.41 15.77
N GLY A 123 6.63 -1.49 15.10
CA GLY A 123 5.29 -1.76 14.60
C GLY A 123 5.26 -2.93 13.60
N LEU A 124 6.24 -3.02 12.71
CA LEU A 124 6.37 -4.15 11.79
C LEU A 124 6.68 -5.46 12.52
N ALA A 125 7.63 -5.42 13.48
CA ALA A 125 8.01 -6.59 14.27
C ALA A 125 6.83 -7.16 15.08
N ASP A 126 5.97 -6.32 15.63
CA ASP A 126 4.76 -6.71 16.36
C ASP A 126 3.79 -7.53 15.50
N TRP A 127 3.82 -7.33 14.18
CA TRP A 127 3.03 -8.07 13.20
C TRP A 127 3.80 -9.18 12.48
N GLY A 128 5.03 -9.49 12.94
CA GLY A 128 5.88 -10.50 12.33
C GLY A 128 6.41 -10.09 10.95
N GLN A 129 6.45 -8.78 10.67
CA GLN A 129 7.00 -8.21 9.45
C GLN A 129 8.41 -7.66 9.73
N ASP A 130 9.22 -7.55 8.68
CA ASP A 130 10.59 -7.07 8.79
C ASP A 130 11.07 -6.27 7.56
N ALA A 131 12.27 -5.78 7.64
CA ALA A 131 12.95 -5.06 6.57
C ALA A 131 13.07 -5.89 5.27
N ALA A 132 13.23 -7.20 5.38
CA ALA A 132 13.36 -8.07 4.21
C ALA A 132 12.06 -8.12 3.39
N ARG A 133 10.91 -8.03 4.06
CA ARG A 133 9.62 -7.95 3.39
C ARG A 133 9.45 -6.63 2.61
N ILE A 134 9.87 -5.50 3.19
CA ILE A 134 9.85 -4.22 2.50
C ILE A 134 10.76 -4.26 1.26
N GLN A 135 11.95 -4.86 1.39
CA GLN A 135 12.85 -5.03 0.25
C GLN A 135 12.22 -5.90 -0.82
N ARG A 136 11.54 -7.00 -0.45
CA ARG A 136 10.84 -7.88 -1.39
C ARG A 136 9.75 -7.13 -2.17
N LEU A 137 8.93 -6.34 -1.49
CA LEU A 137 7.93 -5.50 -2.14
C LEU A 137 8.58 -4.54 -3.14
N ARG A 138 9.66 -3.87 -2.75
CA ARG A 138 10.40 -2.94 -3.60
C ARG A 138 10.99 -3.61 -4.85
N ASP A 139 11.46 -4.84 -4.70
CA ASP A 139 12.07 -5.59 -5.80
C ASP A 139 11.02 -6.24 -6.72
N ALA A 140 9.80 -6.46 -6.21
CA ALA A 140 8.74 -7.15 -6.93
C ALA A 140 7.94 -6.25 -7.87
N ALA A 141 7.85 -4.93 -7.61
CA ALA A 141 6.98 -4.07 -8.38
C ALA A 141 7.57 -2.69 -8.66
N ASP A 142 7.38 -2.24 -9.90
CA ASP A 142 7.56 -0.85 -10.31
C ASP A 142 6.24 -0.09 -10.10
N VAL A 143 6.24 0.91 -9.22
CA VAL A 143 5.09 1.76 -8.98
C VAL A 143 5.18 3.01 -9.83
N VAL A 144 4.19 3.21 -10.70
CA VAL A 144 4.13 4.37 -11.60
C VAL A 144 2.90 5.20 -11.26
N VAL A 145 3.08 6.50 -11.05
CA VAL A 145 2.00 7.43 -10.71
C VAL A 145 1.65 8.28 -11.93
N TYR A 146 0.40 8.20 -12.36
CA TYR A 146 -0.16 9.04 -13.41
C TYR A 146 -1.08 10.10 -12.79
N THR A 147 -0.96 11.35 -13.27
CA THR A 147 -1.76 12.48 -12.76
C THR A 147 -2.58 13.11 -13.88
N PRO A 148 -3.82 12.63 -14.12
CA PRO A 148 -4.69 13.22 -15.11
C PRO A 148 -4.97 14.70 -14.81
N GLY A 149 -4.75 15.57 -15.80
CA GLY A 149 -4.98 17.01 -15.66
C GLY A 149 -3.98 17.76 -14.79
N SER A 150 -2.85 17.13 -14.43
CA SER A 150 -1.77 17.71 -13.64
C SER A 150 -0.40 17.27 -14.18
N ASP A 151 0.62 18.06 -13.93
CA ASP A 151 2.03 17.80 -14.23
C ASP A 151 2.84 17.39 -12.99
N ALA A 152 2.17 17.10 -11.88
CA ALA A 152 2.82 16.72 -10.62
C ALA A 152 3.57 15.38 -10.73
N ALA A 153 3.14 14.49 -11.65
CA ALA A 153 3.84 13.26 -12.00
C ALA A 153 3.70 13.00 -13.51
N ILE A 154 3.50 11.75 -13.96
CA ILE A 154 3.30 11.47 -15.38
C ILE A 154 1.92 11.96 -15.80
N SER A 155 1.90 13.02 -16.59
CA SER A 155 0.64 13.56 -17.12
C SER A 155 0.01 12.58 -18.09
N VAL A 156 -1.31 12.37 -17.98
CA VAL A 156 -2.09 11.54 -18.91
C VAL A 156 -3.39 12.23 -19.25
N SER A 157 -3.77 12.19 -20.51
CA SER A 157 -5.10 12.62 -20.94
C SER A 157 -6.01 11.41 -21.09
N VAL A 158 -7.08 11.40 -20.31
CA VAL A 158 -8.12 10.34 -20.39
C VAL A 158 -9.02 10.57 -21.59
N LEU A 159 -9.15 11.84 -22.03
CA LEU A 159 -9.92 12.24 -23.21
C LEU A 159 -8.97 12.94 -24.19
N SER A 160 -8.51 12.22 -25.20
CA SER A 160 -7.70 12.80 -26.26
C SER A 160 -8.54 13.64 -27.25
N SER A 161 -9.79 13.29 -27.42
CA SER A 161 -10.76 13.99 -28.30
C SER A 161 -12.19 13.60 -27.89
N LEU A 162 -13.14 14.53 -28.07
CA LEU A 162 -14.59 14.27 -28.07
C LEU A 162 -15.13 14.01 -29.47
N GLU A 163 -14.26 13.93 -30.47
CA GLU A 163 -14.65 13.61 -31.83
C GLU A 163 -15.07 12.14 -31.94
N VAL A 164 -16.08 11.88 -32.75
CA VAL A 164 -16.47 10.52 -33.08
C VAL A 164 -15.31 9.83 -33.80
N PRO A 165 -14.92 8.60 -33.39
CA PRO A 165 -13.86 7.86 -34.07
C PRO A 165 -14.09 7.80 -35.58
N LYS A 166 -13.08 8.19 -36.34
CA LYS A 166 -13.13 8.12 -37.83
C LYS A 166 -12.76 6.68 -38.23
N GLY A 167 -13.73 5.82 -38.37
CA GLY A 167 -13.55 4.42 -38.79
C GLY A 167 -14.76 3.56 -38.41
N GLU A 168 -14.80 2.34 -38.92
CA GLU A 168 -15.80 1.36 -38.48
C GLU A 168 -15.51 1.00 -37.03
N LEU A 169 -16.44 1.35 -36.13
CA LEU A 169 -16.42 0.86 -34.77
C LEU A 169 -16.59 -0.67 -34.84
N ALA A 170 -15.68 -1.42 -34.29
CA ALA A 170 -15.85 -2.87 -34.14
C ALA A 170 -17.18 -3.13 -33.43
N ALA A 171 -17.97 -4.07 -33.96
CA ALA A 171 -19.30 -4.39 -33.43
C ALA A 171 -19.31 -4.74 -31.93
N ASP A 172 -18.17 -5.18 -31.43
CA ASP A 172 -17.94 -5.53 -30.02
C ASP A 172 -17.93 -4.32 -29.06
N LEU A 173 -17.86 -3.07 -29.56
CA LEU A 173 -17.95 -1.85 -28.76
C LEU A 173 -19.38 -1.28 -28.69
N LEU A 174 -20.34 -1.91 -29.35
CA LEU A 174 -21.74 -1.49 -29.41
C LEU A 174 -22.69 -2.43 -28.65
N ALA A 175 -22.16 -3.47 -27.98
CA ALA A 175 -22.95 -4.46 -27.22
C ALA A 175 -23.09 -4.11 -25.72
#